data_7b171bfe063116aaf7ee3180e5aa9eae
#
_entry.id   7b171bfe063116aaf7ee3180e5aa9eae
#
_cell.length_a   1.000
_cell.length_b   1.000
_cell.length_c   1.000
_cell.angle_alpha   90.00
_cell.angle_beta   90.00
_cell.angle_gamma   90.00
#
_symmetry.space_group_name_H-M   'P 1'
#
loop_
_entity.id
_entity.type
_entity.pdbx_description
1 polymer ?
#
loop_
_entity_poly.entity_id
_entity_poly.type
_entity_poly.pdbx_seq_one_letter_code
_entity_poly.pdbx_strand_id
1 'polypeptide(L)'
;MEQVQVGDWLLLDEGDRVAADGAVVESLGLSLDESLLTGESLPVPRLEPGAPVRAGTLVAGGRGVVRVEAVGGATALGRLGSSLATLKAPPTRLQRQTRRLTQRLTVMALALCALLTALNGASSGDWPQALLAGLALALAVLPNEIPVVLSLFLALGALRLARGGVLARWPAAVESLGSATVLAVDKTGTLTENRMAVNALITWPELARWPELIGGSTAQEQLGEPFHPLLELAVLASRPNPVDAMEQAIVRLAQGQLQGTEHLHGDWPLEREYPLSPDLLVFSRLWRDPASGWQLAAKGAPEAVSELCHLAGPVAEAFLREADRLAAGGLRVLAVARGLQGLPQHLHPDGLKAGDLPPELLHDYLFEPLGLIGLADPLRADVPAAVARAQAAGVRVVMITGDGPTTARAIAEQAGLGAGAVLCGDQLDQLAPSELAAAAKEVNVFARVRPEQKLALVQALQAAGEVVAMGGDGVNDGPALRAADIGVAMGRRGTAVAREASDLVLLNDAFADLVEALAMGRRVYANLGRALAYTLAVHLPIAALGLIPLLVPGQPLLLLPVHIALLHLVIEPACTGAFEAQPGDPAQMRRPPRSLQAPCSERRPGAWP
;
A
#
# COMPACT_ATOMS: atom_id res chain seq x y z
N MET A 1 -25.35 5.72 -5.66
CA MET A 1 -25.01 4.50 -6.43
C MET A 1 -26.06 3.39 -6.30
N GLU A 2 -26.86 3.35 -5.26
CA GLU A 2 -27.88 2.28 -5.04
C GLU A 2 -29.12 2.37 -5.93
N GLN A 3 -29.26 3.41 -6.74
CA GLN A 3 -30.45 3.65 -7.58
C GLN A 3 -30.25 3.33 -9.07
N VAL A 4 -29.02 3.02 -9.52
CA VAL A 4 -28.73 2.73 -10.92
C VAL A 4 -29.16 1.30 -11.25
N GLN A 5 -29.93 1.13 -12.35
CA GLN A 5 -30.43 -0.15 -12.83
C GLN A 5 -29.92 -0.50 -14.23
N VAL A 6 -29.95 -1.78 -14.57
CA VAL A 6 -29.62 -2.24 -15.93
C VAL A 6 -30.61 -1.64 -16.92
N GLY A 7 -30.11 -1.05 -17.98
CA GLY A 7 -30.89 -0.34 -19.01
C GLY A 7 -30.92 1.18 -18.82
N ASP A 8 -30.50 1.70 -17.67
CA ASP A 8 -30.42 3.16 -17.43
C ASP A 8 -29.36 3.81 -18.33
N TRP A 9 -29.50 5.10 -18.50
CA TRP A 9 -28.57 5.94 -19.23
C TRP A 9 -27.79 6.80 -18.27
N LEU A 10 -26.45 6.69 -18.32
CA LEU A 10 -25.53 7.50 -17.54
C LEU A 10 -24.95 8.58 -18.43
N LEU A 11 -25.09 9.84 -18.02
CA LEU A 11 -24.34 10.95 -18.57
C LEU A 11 -23.02 11.04 -17.79
N LEU A 12 -21.91 10.99 -18.50
CA LEU A 12 -20.56 11.06 -17.95
C LEU A 12 -19.89 12.33 -18.40
N ASP A 13 -19.44 13.12 -17.46
CA ASP A 13 -18.64 14.33 -17.66
C ASP A 13 -17.21 14.15 -17.12
N GLU A 14 -16.28 14.96 -17.57
CA GLU A 14 -14.89 14.96 -17.10
C GLU A 14 -14.83 15.08 -15.56
N GLY A 15 -14.09 14.18 -14.92
CA GLY A 15 -13.98 14.07 -13.47
C GLY A 15 -14.98 13.13 -12.82
N ASP A 16 -15.98 12.61 -13.56
CA ASP A 16 -16.95 11.66 -13.04
C ASP A 16 -16.34 10.26 -12.86
N ARG A 17 -16.78 9.58 -11.80
CA ARG A 17 -16.48 8.16 -11.61
C ARG A 17 -17.65 7.32 -12.13
N VAL A 18 -17.36 6.41 -13.05
CA VAL A 18 -18.34 5.51 -13.66
C VAL A 18 -18.97 4.60 -12.59
N ALA A 19 -20.31 4.66 -12.48
CA ALA A 19 -21.05 3.97 -11.42
C ALA A 19 -21.37 2.49 -11.74
N ALA A 20 -21.42 2.11 -13.03
CA ALA A 20 -21.84 0.79 -13.49
C ALA A 20 -21.10 0.37 -14.78
N ASP A 21 -21.07 -0.93 -15.09
CA ASP A 21 -20.57 -1.38 -16.40
C ASP A 21 -21.63 -1.07 -17.47
N GLY A 22 -21.17 -0.66 -18.65
CA GLY A 22 -22.07 -0.35 -19.75
C GLY A 22 -21.34 -0.21 -21.08
N ALA A 23 -22.08 0.21 -22.09
CA ALA A 23 -21.58 0.47 -23.43
C ALA A 23 -21.85 1.93 -23.83
N VAL A 24 -20.88 2.55 -24.47
CA VAL A 24 -21.00 3.91 -25.01
C VAL A 24 -22.13 3.96 -26.04
N VAL A 25 -23.03 4.91 -25.92
CA VAL A 25 -24.09 5.19 -26.91
C VAL A 25 -23.69 6.40 -27.75
N GLU A 26 -23.18 7.44 -27.09
CA GLU A 26 -22.72 8.67 -27.71
C GLU A 26 -21.45 9.16 -27.02
N SER A 27 -20.46 9.63 -27.79
CA SER A 27 -19.19 10.10 -27.28
C SER A 27 -18.81 11.44 -27.90
N LEU A 28 -18.45 12.39 -27.07
CA LEU A 28 -17.86 13.67 -27.42
C LEU A 28 -16.43 13.73 -26.87
N GLY A 29 -15.54 12.95 -27.46
CA GLY A 29 -14.14 12.87 -27.04
C GLY A 29 -13.93 12.15 -25.68
N LEU A 30 -14.84 11.25 -25.29
CA LEU A 30 -14.76 10.52 -24.03
C LEU A 30 -13.48 9.71 -23.93
N SER A 31 -12.71 9.95 -22.88
CA SER A 31 -11.53 9.16 -22.50
C SER A 31 -11.63 8.75 -21.04
N LEU A 32 -11.27 7.51 -20.76
CA LEU A 32 -11.41 6.91 -19.41
C LEU A 32 -10.05 6.54 -18.87
N ASP A 33 -9.77 6.95 -17.65
CA ASP A 33 -8.67 6.41 -16.85
C ASP A 33 -9.13 5.06 -16.27
N GLU A 34 -8.63 3.99 -16.86
CA GLU A 34 -8.89 2.61 -16.46
C GLU A 34 -7.79 2.05 -15.55
N SER A 35 -6.90 2.89 -15.04
CA SER A 35 -5.76 2.49 -14.21
C SER A 35 -6.15 1.64 -13.00
N LEU A 36 -7.33 1.87 -12.43
CA LEU A 36 -7.90 1.06 -11.35
C LEU A 36 -8.19 -0.40 -11.75
N LEU A 37 -8.39 -0.67 -13.05
CA LEU A 37 -8.75 -2.01 -13.54
C LEU A 37 -7.60 -2.66 -14.33
N THR A 38 -6.86 -1.86 -15.11
CA THR A 38 -5.81 -2.34 -16.02
C THR A 38 -4.40 -2.09 -15.51
N GLY A 39 -4.22 -1.14 -14.58
CA GLY A 39 -2.91 -0.68 -14.12
C GLY A 39 -2.21 0.28 -15.07
N GLU A 40 -2.79 0.56 -16.24
CA GLU A 40 -2.23 1.50 -17.20
C GLU A 40 -2.70 2.93 -16.89
N SER A 41 -1.74 3.85 -16.73
CA SER A 41 -2.02 5.24 -16.35
C SER A 41 -2.43 6.13 -17.52
N LEU A 42 -2.39 5.63 -18.77
CA LEU A 42 -2.81 6.40 -19.94
C LEU A 42 -4.32 6.29 -20.11
N PRO A 43 -5.04 7.42 -20.22
CA PRO A 43 -6.47 7.39 -20.53
C PRO A 43 -6.76 6.71 -21.85
N VAL A 44 -7.75 5.83 -21.86
CA VAL A 44 -8.16 5.08 -23.05
C VAL A 44 -9.33 5.79 -23.72
N PRO A 45 -9.21 6.21 -24.98
CA PRO A 45 -10.32 6.86 -25.69
C PRO A 45 -11.46 5.85 -25.95
N ARG A 46 -12.69 6.29 -25.73
CA ARG A 46 -13.93 5.54 -25.95
C ARG A 46 -14.81 6.30 -26.92
N LEU A 47 -14.42 6.32 -28.20
CA LEU A 47 -15.04 7.16 -29.24
C LEU A 47 -16.17 6.45 -29.98
N GLU A 48 -16.15 5.13 -30.07
CA GLU A 48 -17.09 4.35 -30.88
C GLU A 48 -18.33 3.94 -30.05
N PRO A 49 -19.55 4.02 -30.65
CA PRO A 49 -20.74 3.42 -30.04
C PRO A 49 -20.54 1.92 -29.83
N GLY A 50 -20.95 1.42 -28.64
CA GLY A 50 -20.71 0.04 -28.22
C GLY A 50 -19.38 -0.20 -27.50
N ALA A 51 -18.49 0.78 -27.42
CA ALA A 51 -17.25 0.65 -26.66
C ALA A 51 -17.56 0.38 -25.17
N PRO A 52 -16.90 -0.62 -24.53
CA PRO A 52 -17.21 -0.99 -23.16
C PRO A 52 -16.68 0.08 -22.18
N VAL A 53 -17.52 0.38 -21.19
CA VAL A 53 -17.19 1.26 -20.05
C VAL A 53 -17.33 0.44 -18.77
N ARG A 54 -16.37 0.56 -17.87
CA ARG A 54 -16.30 -0.24 -16.65
C ARG A 54 -16.57 0.59 -15.39
N ALA A 55 -17.30 0.01 -14.45
CA ALA A 55 -17.53 0.61 -13.14
C ALA A 55 -16.19 0.87 -12.41
N GLY A 56 -16.10 2.02 -11.77
CA GLY A 56 -14.93 2.42 -10.99
C GLY A 56 -13.88 3.22 -11.77
N THR A 57 -13.92 3.25 -13.12
CA THR A 57 -13.05 4.08 -13.95
C THR A 57 -13.38 5.57 -13.78
N LEU A 58 -12.41 6.45 -14.06
CA LEU A 58 -12.56 7.90 -13.99
C LEU A 58 -12.63 8.47 -15.40
N VAL A 59 -13.54 9.41 -15.65
CA VAL A 59 -13.57 10.16 -16.90
C VAL A 59 -12.40 11.16 -16.90
N ALA A 60 -11.38 10.88 -17.70
CA ALA A 60 -10.18 11.69 -17.80
C ALA A 60 -10.32 12.87 -18.76
N GLY A 61 -11.33 12.84 -19.64
CA GLY A 61 -11.63 13.93 -20.56
C GLY A 61 -12.84 13.63 -21.43
N GLY A 62 -13.45 14.70 -21.96
CA GLY A 62 -14.62 14.62 -22.82
C GLY A 62 -15.91 14.32 -22.07
N ARG A 63 -16.95 13.99 -22.84
CA ARG A 63 -18.30 13.69 -22.34
C ARG A 63 -18.86 12.49 -23.11
N GLY A 64 -19.71 11.67 -22.45
CA GLY A 64 -20.37 10.57 -23.12
C GLY A 64 -21.67 10.15 -22.47
N VAL A 65 -22.50 9.46 -23.23
CA VAL A 65 -23.71 8.80 -22.77
C VAL A 65 -23.49 7.29 -22.83
N VAL A 66 -23.69 6.60 -21.71
CA VAL A 66 -23.44 5.17 -21.56
C VAL A 66 -24.72 4.47 -21.14
N ARG A 67 -25.06 3.37 -21.80
CA ARG A 67 -26.17 2.51 -21.39
C ARG A 67 -25.66 1.45 -20.43
N VAL A 68 -26.27 1.37 -19.25
CA VAL A 68 -25.90 0.42 -18.20
C VAL A 68 -26.23 -1.01 -18.60
N GLU A 69 -25.25 -1.91 -18.50
CA GLU A 69 -25.38 -3.34 -18.78
C GLU A 69 -25.26 -4.21 -17.53
N ALA A 70 -24.48 -3.77 -16.52
CA ALA A 70 -24.35 -4.49 -15.26
C ALA A 70 -24.14 -3.52 -14.09
N VAL A 71 -24.72 -3.87 -12.92
CA VAL A 71 -24.66 -3.07 -11.69
C VAL A 71 -24.17 -3.89 -10.50
N GLY A 72 -23.57 -3.23 -9.52
CA GLY A 72 -23.17 -3.84 -8.24
C GLY A 72 -22.28 -5.07 -8.40
N GLY A 73 -22.68 -6.21 -7.82
CA GLY A 73 -21.94 -7.47 -7.88
C GLY A 73 -21.82 -8.09 -9.27
N ALA A 74 -22.65 -7.67 -10.24
CA ALA A 74 -22.59 -8.15 -11.61
C ALA A 74 -21.60 -7.37 -12.49
N THR A 75 -21.05 -6.24 -12.03
CA THR A 75 -19.99 -5.51 -12.73
C THR A 75 -18.68 -6.29 -12.75
N ALA A 76 -17.75 -5.94 -13.63
CA ALA A 76 -16.41 -6.53 -13.66
C ALA A 76 -15.71 -6.39 -12.29
N LEU A 77 -15.80 -5.20 -11.70
CA LEU A 77 -15.28 -4.91 -10.37
C LEU A 77 -15.97 -5.72 -9.26
N GLY A 78 -17.31 -5.84 -9.34
CA GLY A 78 -18.11 -6.60 -8.37
C GLY A 78 -17.85 -8.10 -8.43
N ARG A 79 -17.65 -8.66 -9.61
CA ARG A 79 -17.27 -10.09 -9.78
C ARG A 79 -15.89 -10.39 -9.19
N LEU A 80 -14.93 -9.50 -9.37
CA LEU A 80 -13.62 -9.59 -8.71
C LEU A 80 -13.77 -9.61 -7.19
N GLY A 81 -14.52 -8.65 -6.63
CA GLY A 81 -14.77 -8.57 -5.19
C GLY A 81 -15.46 -9.82 -4.63
N SER A 82 -16.51 -10.32 -5.31
CA SER A 82 -17.25 -11.50 -4.85
C SER A 82 -16.42 -12.79 -4.92
N SER A 83 -15.58 -12.95 -5.93
CA SER A 83 -14.66 -14.09 -6.04
C SER A 83 -13.64 -14.10 -4.89
N LEU A 84 -13.20 -12.92 -4.42
CA LEU A 84 -12.29 -12.77 -3.30
C LEU A 84 -12.96 -13.03 -1.94
N ALA A 85 -14.23 -12.64 -1.79
CA ALA A 85 -14.98 -12.77 -0.53
C ALA A 85 -15.31 -14.22 -0.13
N THR A 86 -15.41 -15.14 -1.07
CA THR A 86 -15.79 -16.55 -0.80
C THR A 86 -14.65 -17.41 -0.24
N LEU A 87 -13.41 -16.95 -0.28
CA LEU A 87 -12.25 -17.69 0.20
C LEU A 87 -12.10 -17.54 1.71
N LYS A 88 -12.24 -18.65 2.46
CA LYS A 88 -11.96 -18.69 3.90
C LYS A 88 -10.46 -18.53 4.14
N ALA A 89 -10.09 -17.76 5.18
CA ALA A 89 -8.70 -17.67 5.60
C ALA A 89 -8.15 -19.06 5.99
N PRO A 90 -7.01 -19.48 5.47
CA PRO A 90 -6.40 -20.74 5.87
C PRO A 90 -6.00 -20.70 7.35
N PRO A 91 -6.05 -21.83 8.07
CA PRO A 91 -5.63 -21.86 9.47
C PRO A 91 -4.14 -21.49 9.59
N THR A 92 -3.80 -20.69 10.61
CA THR A 92 -2.42 -20.30 10.87
C THR A 92 -1.54 -21.50 11.21
N ARG A 93 -0.21 -21.30 11.16
CA ARG A 93 0.76 -22.34 11.52
C ARG A 93 0.62 -22.76 12.98
N LEU A 94 0.44 -21.80 13.86
CA LEU A 94 0.26 -22.07 15.29
C LEU A 94 -1.04 -22.84 15.54
N GLN A 95 -2.14 -22.44 14.90
CA GLN A 95 -3.40 -23.19 14.97
C GLN A 95 -3.23 -24.64 14.50
N ARG A 96 -2.50 -24.87 13.41
CA ARG A 96 -2.20 -26.23 12.93
C ARG A 96 -1.31 -27.03 13.89
N GLN A 97 -0.27 -26.42 14.45
CA GLN A 97 0.63 -27.06 15.41
C GLN A 97 -0.12 -27.38 16.72
N THR A 98 -0.88 -26.43 17.25
CA THR A 98 -1.70 -26.60 18.45
C THR A 98 -2.74 -27.71 18.26
N ARG A 99 -3.45 -27.73 17.13
CA ARG A 99 -4.42 -28.78 16.82
C ARG A 99 -3.76 -30.17 16.77
N ARG A 100 -2.57 -30.30 16.16
CA ARG A 100 -1.83 -31.57 16.14
C ARG A 100 -1.39 -31.99 17.53
N LEU A 101 -0.91 -31.06 18.36
CA LEU A 101 -0.53 -31.32 19.75
C LEU A 101 -1.74 -31.79 20.57
N THR A 102 -2.86 -31.06 20.53
CA THR A 102 -4.09 -31.43 21.21
C THR A 102 -4.59 -32.80 20.78
N GLN A 103 -4.60 -33.12 19.49
CA GLN A 103 -5.00 -34.44 19.01
C GLN A 103 -4.10 -35.57 19.55
N ARG A 104 -2.78 -35.38 19.58
CA ARG A 104 -1.85 -36.37 20.16
C ARG A 104 -2.09 -36.58 21.65
N LEU A 105 -2.28 -35.47 22.39
CA LEU A 105 -2.57 -35.52 23.82
C LEU A 105 -3.95 -36.16 24.12
N THR A 106 -4.95 -35.91 23.27
CA THR A 106 -6.27 -36.55 23.36
C THR A 106 -6.17 -38.08 23.22
N VAL A 107 -5.47 -38.55 22.19
CA VAL A 107 -5.27 -39.99 21.97
C VAL A 107 -4.52 -40.62 23.14
N MET A 108 -3.48 -39.95 23.62
CA MET A 108 -2.73 -40.41 24.80
C MET A 108 -3.60 -40.43 26.08
N ALA A 109 -4.39 -39.39 26.32
CA ALA A 109 -5.30 -39.32 27.49
C ALA A 109 -6.35 -40.44 27.47
N LEU A 110 -6.94 -40.70 26.30
CA LEU A 110 -7.91 -41.81 26.14
C LEU A 110 -7.26 -43.17 26.35
N ALA A 111 -6.07 -43.38 25.83
CA ALA A 111 -5.33 -44.63 26.05
C ALA A 111 -4.97 -44.85 27.54
N LEU A 112 -4.51 -43.80 28.22
CA LEU A 112 -4.21 -43.85 29.65
C LEU A 112 -5.49 -44.06 30.50
N CYS A 113 -6.60 -43.41 30.12
CA CYS A 113 -7.91 -43.61 30.74
C CYS A 113 -8.34 -45.08 30.64
N ALA A 114 -8.31 -45.66 29.45
CA ALA A 114 -8.69 -47.06 29.25
C ALA A 114 -7.76 -48.02 30.01
N LEU A 115 -6.45 -47.76 29.97
CA LEU A 115 -5.46 -48.60 30.70
C LEU A 115 -5.69 -48.54 32.20
N LEU A 116 -5.83 -47.33 32.78
CA LEU A 116 -6.06 -47.17 34.23
C LEU A 116 -7.38 -47.79 34.67
N THR A 117 -8.45 -47.57 33.90
CA THR A 117 -9.76 -48.18 34.15
C THR A 117 -9.68 -49.72 34.14
N ALA A 118 -9.01 -50.30 33.12
CA ALA A 118 -8.87 -51.74 33.03
C ALA A 118 -8.03 -52.36 34.16
N LEU A 119 -6.88 -51.74 34.47
CA LEU A 119 -6.01 -52.25 35.56
C LEU A 119 -6.66 -52.12 36.95
N ASN A 120 -7.25 -50.95 37.26
CA ASN A 120 -7.91 -50.78 38.56
C ASN A 120 -9.20 -51.59 38.66
N GLY A 121 -10.00 -51.68 37.62
CA GLY A 121 -11.22 -52.48 37.59
C GLY A 121 -10.95 -53.96 37.76
N ALA A 122 -9.89 -54.49 37.11
CA ALA A 122 -9.47 -55.89 37.25
C ALA A 122 -8.89 -56.22 38.65
N SER A 123 -8.21 -55.25 39.30
CA SER A 123 -7.58 -55.45 40.59
C SER A 123 -8.55 -55.23 41.77
N SER A 124 -9.47 -54.27 41.70
CA SER A 124 -10.38 -53.93 42.81
C SER A 124 -11.77 -54.52 42.65
N GLY A 125 -12.20 -54.91 41.48
CA GLY A 125 -13.59 -55.28 41.18
C GLY A 125 -14.56 -54.12 41.12
N ASP A 126 -14.15 -52.90 41.50
CA ASP A 126 -15.00 -51.70 41.48
C ASP A 126 -14.81 -50.90 40.20
N TRP A 127 -15.56 -51.28 39.17
CA TRP A 127 -15.51 -50.66 37.84
C TRP A 127 -15.95 -49.19 37.80
N PRO A 128 -17.00 -48.77 38.57
CA PRO A 128 -17.36 -47.35 38.65
C PRO A 128 -16.22 -46.48 39.18
N GLN A 129 -15.56 -46.90 40.28
CA GLN A 129 -14.44 -46.15 40.84
C GLN A 129 -13.21 -46.17 39.93
N ALA A 130 -12.93 -47.28 39.25
CA ALA A 130 -11.89 -47.41 38.27
C ALA A 130 -12.11 -46.47 37.08
N LEU A 131 -13.35 -46.35 36.61
CA LEU A 131 -13.71 -45.41 35.51
C LEU A 131 -13.52 -43.95 35.95
N LEU A 132 -13.93 -43.59 37.19
CA LEU A 132 -13.71 -42.25 37.75
C LEU A 132 -12.21 -41.89 37.79
N ALA A 133 -11.36 -42.85 38.18
CA ALA A 133 -9.92 -42.65 38.18
C ALA A 133 -9.36 -42.44 36.77
N GLY A 134 -9.82 -43.23 35.80
CA GLY A 134 -9.45 -43.10 34.41
C GLY A 134 -9.88 -41.75 33.83
N LEU A 135 -11.11 -41.32 34.09
CA LEU A 135 -11.62 -40.02 33.68
C LEU A 135 -10.85 -38.86 34.34
N ALA A 136 -10.50 -38.95 35.60
CA ALA A 136 -9.68 -37.94 36.28
C ALA A 136 -8.31 -37.80 35.60
N LEU A 137 -7.64 -38.93 35.29
CA LEU A 137 -6.38 -38.90 34.61
C LEU A 137 -6.50 -38.34 33.18
N ALA A 138 -7.55 -38.72 32.44
CA ALA A 138 -7.79 -38.17 31.11
C ALA A 138 -7.98 -36.65 31.15
N LEU A 139 -8.77 -36.13 32.09
CA LEU A 139 -8.94 -34.68 32.27
C LEU A 139 -7.64 -33.99 32.69
N ALA A 140 -6.82 -34.65 33.52
CA ALA A 140 -5.54 -34.10 33.97
C ALA A 140 -4.50 -33.96 32.83
N VAL A 141 -4.54 -34.87 31.84
CA VAL A 141 -3.61 -34.86 30.68
C VAL A 141 -4.09 -33.97 29.55
N LEU A 142 -5.39 -33.71 29.43
CA LEU A 142 -6.00 -33.01 28.33
C LEU A 142 -6.00 -31.49 28.55
N PRO A 143 -5.13 -30.71 27.85
CA PRO A 143 -5.10 -29.25 27.99
C PRO A 143 -6.21 -28.63 27.14
N ASN A 144 -7.45 -28.66 27.65
CA ASN A 144 -8.64 -28.13 26.99
C ASN A 144 -8.60 -26.60 26.84
N GLU A 145 -7.76 -25.93 27.62
CA GLU A 145 -7.61 -24.48 27.69
C GLU A 145 -6.87 -23.91 26.48
N ILE A 146 -6.00 -24.68 25.81
CA ILE A 146 -5.16 -24.21 24.73
C ILE A 146 -5.95 -23.52 23.60
N PRO A 147 -7.06 -24.08 23.08
CA PRO A 147 -7.87 -23.41 22.06
C PRO A 147 -8.51 -22.11 22.56
N VAL A 148 -8.93 -22.06 23.81
CA VAL A 148 -9.57 -20.90 24.44
C VAL A 148 -8.56 -19.78 24.65
N VAL A 149 -7.40 -20.08 25.22
CA VAL A 149 -6.27 -19.16 25.41
C VAL A 149 -5.86 -18.58 24.05
N LEU A 150 -5.67 -19.44 23.04
CA LEU A 150 -5.31 -18.99 21.68
C LEU A 150 -6.33 -18.01 21.11
N SER A 151 -7.63 -18.34 21.19
CA SER A 151 -8.70 -17.50 20.66
C SER A 151 -8.76 -16.15 21.38
N LEU A 152 -8.62 -16.14 22.69
CA LEU A 152 -8.69 -14.93 23.50
C LEU A 152 -7.47 -14.03 23.27
N PHE A 153 -6.24 -14.58 23.22
CA PHE A 153 -5.04 -13.82 22.91
C PHE A 153 -5.12 -13.16 21.53
N LEU A 154 -5.58 -13.88 20.52
CA LEU A 154 -5.74 -13.33 19.18
C LEU A 154 -6.83 -12.25 19.12
N ALA A 155 -7.94 -12.44 19.82
CA ALA A 155 -9.01 -11.44 19.89
C ALA A 155 -8.57 -10.16 20.61
N LEU A 156 -7.87 -10.28 21.75
CA LEU A 156 -7.31 -9.14 22.48
C LEU A 156 -6.19 -8.46 21.70
N GLY A 157 -5.36 -9.25 21.00
CA GLY A 157 -4.35 -8.73 20.08
C GLY A 157 -4.97 -7.90 18.95
N ALA A 158 -6.04 -8.40 18.31
CA ALA A 158 -6.78 -7.68 17.28
C ALA A 158 -7.42 -6.38 17.82
N LEU A 159 -7.97 -6.41 19.04
CA LEU A 159 -8.51 -5.21 19.69
C LEU A 159 -7.43 -4.15 19.95
N ARG A 160 -6.23 -4.57 20.36
CA ARG A 160 -5.10 -3.65 20.54
C ARG A 160 -4.61 -3.07 19.24
N LEU A 161 -4.51 -3.88 18.18
CA LEU A 161 -4.18 -3.39 16.84
C LEU A 161 -5.18 -2.35 16.37
N ALA A 162 -6.48 -2.60 16.55
CA ALA A 162 -7.53 -1.66 16.18
C ALA A 162 -7.38 -0.28 16.88
N ARG A 163 -6.99 -0.29 18.17
CA ARG A 163 -6.69 0.95 18.91
C ARG A 163 -5.42 1.66 18.39
N GLY A 164 -4.50 0.92 17.80
CA GLY A 164 -3.30 1.44 17.14
C GLY A 164 -3.51 1.80 15.66
N GLY A 165 -4.75 1.88 15.16
CA GLY A 165 -5.04 2.26 13.78
C GLY A 165 -4.94 1.13 12.76
N VAL A 166 -4.82 -0.14 13.20
CA VAL A 166 -4.75 -1.30 12.31
C VAL A 166 -5.90 -2.26 12.59
N LEU A 167 -6.83 -2.36 11.66
CA LEU A 167 -7.98 -3.26 11.78
C LEU A 167 -7.63 -4.64 11.26
N ALA A 168 -7.67 -5.65 12.13
CA ALA A 168 -7.55 -7.04 11.72
C ALA A 168 -8.94 -7.59 11.34
N ARG A 169 -9.08 -8.04 10.11
CA ARG A 169 -10.31 -8.68 9.62
C ARG A 169 -10.49 -10.08 10.24
N TRP A 170 -9.38 -10.76 10.46
CA TRP A 170 -9.29 -12.05 11.12
C TRP A 170 -8.33 -11.97 12.29
N PRO A 171 -8.71 -12.37 13.49
CA PRO A 171 -7.79 -12.36 14.65
C PRO A 171 -6.48 -13.13 14.40
N ALA A 172 -6.53 -14.14 13.55
CA ALA A 172 -5.38 -14.94 13.14
C ALA A 172 -4.30 -14.15 12.38
N ALA A 173 -4.66 -13.06 11.70
CA ALA A 173 -3.70 -12.19 10.98
C ALA A 173 -2.66 -11.56 11.92
N VAL A 174 -3.03 -11.34 13.19
CA VAL A 174 -2.12 -10.81 14.23
C VAL A 174 -0.91 -11.73 14.43
N GLU A 175 -1.17 -13.03 14.49
CA GLU A 175 -0.12 -14.05 14.63
C GLU A 175 0.77 -14.11 13.39
N SER A 176 0.15 -14.16 12.22
CA SER A 176 0.86 -14.25 10.95
C SER A 176 1.78 -13.04 10.76
N LEU A 177 1.30 -11.83 11.07
CA LEU A 177 2.09 -10.61 10.97
C LEU A 177 3.33 -10.65 11.89
N GLY A 178 3.21 -11.17 13.10
CA GLY A 178 4.35 -11.34 14.01
C GLY A 178 5.45 -12.26 13.48
N SER A 179 5.14 -13.12 12.51
CA SER A 179 6.07 -14.04 11.86
C SER A 179 6.60 -13.54 10.51
N ALA A 180 6.15 -12.39 10.02
CA ALA A 180 6.56 -11.84 8.73
C ALA A 180 8.09 -11.64 8.65
N THR A 181 8.67 -12.08 7.53
CA THR A 181 10.10 -11.91 7.20
C THR A 181 10.30 -10.87 6.12
N VAL A 182 9.28 -10.64 5.30
CA VAL A 182 9.29 -9.65 4.21
C VAL A 182 8.02 -8.79 4.29
N LEU A 183 8.21 -7.47 4.21
CA LEU A 183 7.16 -6.51 3.93
C LEU A 183 7.29 -6.08 2.48
N ALA A 184 6.48 -6.63 1.59
CA ALA A 184 6.37 -6.23 0.20
C ALA A 184 5.32 -5.14 0.10
N VAL A 185 5.67 -3.96 -0.42
CA VAL A 185 4.79 -2.80 -0.42
C VAL A 185 4.75 -2.13 -1.78
N ASP A 186 3.57 -1.68 -2.18
CA ASP A 186 3.47 -0.76 -3.31
C ASP A 186 4.07 0.60 -2.92
N LYS A 187 4.68 1.29 -3.88
CA LYS A 187 5.22 2.63 -3.68
C LYS A 187 4.10 3.63 -3.42
N THR A 188 3.16 3.73 -4.38
CA THR A 188 2.15 4.78 -4.45
C THR A 188 1.10 4.58 -3.36
N GLY A 189 0.81 5.66 -2.60
CA GLY A 189 -0.19 5.62 -1.54
C GLY A 189 0.22 4.85 -0.27
N THR A 190 1.31 4.04 -0.32
CA THR A 190 1.85 3.30 0.82
C THR A 190 3.11 3.97 1.37
N LEU A 191 4.17 4.04 0.57
CA LEU A 191 5.41 4.73 0.96
C LEU A 191 5.34 6.23 0.67
N THR A 192 4.58 6.62 -0.34
CA THR A 192 4.40 8.00 -0.75
C THR A 192 3.01 8.53 -0.37
N GLU A 193 2.83 9.85 -0.44
CA GLU A 193 1.58 10.51 -0.09
C GLU A 193 0.46 10.31 -1.12
N ASN A 194 0.76 9.76 -2.30
CA ASN A 194 -0.13 9.70 -3.47
C ASN A 194 -0.71 11.08 -3.81
N ARG A 195 0.14 12.07 -3.79
CA ARG A 195 -0.21 13.45 -4.05
C ARG A 195 0.99 14.12 -4.72
N MET A 196 0.83 14.48 -6.00
CA MET A 196 1.89 15.25 -6.64
C MET A 196 2.18 16.55 -5.89
N ALA A 197 3.45 16.85 -5.75
CA ALA A 197 3.96 18.11 -5.21
C ALA A 197 5.09 18.64 -6.09
N VAL A 198 5.26 19.95 -6.11
CA VAL A 198 6.44 20.59 -6.72
C VAL A 198 7.59 20.44 -5.73
N ASN A 199 8.64 19.76 -6.16
CA ASN A 199 9.81 19.46 -5.34
C ASN A 199 11.05 20.28 -5.75
N ALA A 200 11.04 20.83 -6.96
CA ALA A 200 12.14 21.68 -7.44
C ALA A 200 11.65 22.72 -8.44
N LEU A 201 12.23 23.90 -8.38
CA LEU A 201 12.12 24.94 -9.40
C LEU A 201 13.52 25.34 -9.83
N ILE A 202 13.73 25.51 -11.14
CA ILE A 202 14.99 26.04 -11.69
C ILE A 202 14.63 27.14 -12.67
N THR A 203 15.12 28.34 -12.44
CA THR A 203 14.93 29.46 -13.38
C THR A 203 15.91 29.34 -14.55
N TRP A 204 15.55 29.93 -15.66
CA TRP A 204 16.38 29.98 -16.86
C TRP A 204 16.43 31.43 -17.40
N PRO A 205 17.60 31.94 -17.81
CA PRO A 205 18.91 31.28 -17.90
C PRO A 205 19.76 31.31 -16.61
N GLU A 206 19.32 31.98 -15.54
CA GLU A 206 20.10 32.25 -14.31
C GLU A 206 20.43 30.98 -13.53
N LEU A 207 19.68 29.90 -13.75
CA LEU A 207 19.84 28.60 -13.07
C LEU A 207 19.69 28.69 -11.54
N ALA A 208 18.93 29.67 -11.01
CA ALA A 208 18.56 29.69 -9.61
C ALA A 208 17.71 28.46 -9.28
N ARG A 209 17.93 27.85 -8.12
CA ARG A 209 17.30 26.58 -7.71
C ARG A 209 16.55 26.74 -6.41
N TRP A 210 15.36 26.14 -6.34
CA TRP A 210 14.56 26.06 -5.13
C TRP A 210 14.05 24.62 -4.96
N PRO A 211 14.14 24.04 -3.74
CA PRO A 211 14.93 24.52 -2.61
C PRO A 211 16.44 24.42 -2.91
N GLU A 212 17.23 25.22 -2.25
CA GLU A 212 18.70 25.22 -2.46
C GLU A 212 19.36 23.89 -2.07
N LEU A 213 18.73 23.12 -1.16
CA LEU A 213 19.20 21.83 -0.68
C LEU A 213 18.18 20.73 -0.93
N ILE A 214 18.59 19.70 -1.67
CA ILE A 214 17.82 18.47 -1.87
C ILE A 214 17.79 17.71 -0.54
N GLY A 215 16.65 17.69 0.15
CA GLY A 215 16.45 16.89 1.37
C GLY A 215 15.69 17.55 2.52
N GLY A 216 15.25 18.79 2.40
CA GLY A 216 14.45 19.48 3.41
C GLY A 216 12.95 19.49 3.09
N SER A 217 12.11 19.59 4.13
CA SER A 217 10.67 19.73 3.99
C SER A 217 10.36 21.05 3.27
N THR A 218 9.96 20.97 2.03
CA THR A 218 9.70 22.10 1.11
C THR A 218 8.54 23.01 1.52
N ALA A 219 7.75 22.64 2.53
CA ALA A 219 6.54 23.37 2.93
C ALA A 219 6.80 24.64 3.77
N GLN A 220 8.03 24.90 4.21
CA GLN A 220 8.37 26.00 5.12
C GLN A 220 9.34 27.05 4.56
N GLU A 221 9.95 26.84 3.41
CA GLU A 221 10.80 27.85 2.78
C GLU A 221 9.96 28.81 1.94
N GLN A 222 10.06 30.10 2.22
CA GLN A 222 9.46 31.15 1.40
C GLN A 222 10.10 31.15 0.02
N LEU A 223 9.24 31.17 -1.03
CA LEU A 223 9.70 31.23 -2.41
C LEU A 223 10.32 32.62 -2.67
N GLY A 224 11.58 32.64 -3.10
CA GLY A 224 12.25 33.88 -3.45
C GLY A 224 11.68 34.52 -4.74
N GLU A 225 11.74 35.83 -4.86
CA GLU A 225 11.22 36.60 -6.00
C GLU A 225 11.68 36.08 -7.38
N PRO A 226 12.92 35.57 -7.61
CA PRO A 226 13.31 35.04 -8.92
C PRO A 226 12.44 33.89 -9.45
N PHE A 227 11.73 33.18 -8.56
CA PHE A 227 10.87 32.06 -8.92
C PHE A 227 9.41 32.47 -9.17
N HIS A 228 9.01 33.68 -8.77
CA HIS A 228 7.64 34.13 -8.89
C HIS A 228 7.14 34.13 -10.34
N PRO A 229 7.90 34.66 -11.35
CA PRO A 229 7.45 34.63 -12.75
C PRO A 229 7.32 33.21 -13.30
N LEU A 230 8.20 32.29 -12.90
CA LEU A 230 8.13 30.89 -13.31
C LEU A 230 6.85 30.23 -12.80
N LEU A 231 6.52 30.43 -11.52
CA LEU A 231 5.34 29.83 -10.89
C LEU A 231 4.05 30.51 -11.37
N GLU A 232 4.04 31.84 -11.55
CA GLU A 232 2.95 32.61 -12.14
C GLU A 232 2.55 32.05 -13.51
N LEU A 233 3.52 31.95 -14.43
CA LEU A 233 3.27 31.46 -15.79
C LEU A 233 2.85 30.00 -15.80
N ALA A 234 3.37 29.19 -14.87
CA ALA A 234 2.96 27.80 -14.72
C ALA A 234 1.47 27.70 -14.30
N VAL A 235 1.01 28.60 -13.44
CA VAL A 235 -0.41 28.69 -13.04
C VAL A 235 -1.27 29.18 -14.21
N LEU A 236 -0.86 30.25 -14.90
CA LEU A 236 -1.57 30.77 -16.07
C LEU A 236 -1.68 29.71 -17.20
N ALA A 237 -0.67 28.84 -17.35
CA ALA A 237 -0.70 27.68 -18.24
C ALA A 237 -1.45 26.49 -17.65
N SER A 238 -2.09 26.58 -16.49
CA SER A 238 -2.90 25.52 -15.88
C SER A 238 -4.40 25.88 -15.95
N ARG A 239 -5.25 24.85 -15.86
CA ARG A 239 -6.70 25.07 -15.79
C ARG A 239 -7.10 25.65 -14.43
N PRO A 240 -8.16 26.47 -14.31
CA PRO A 240 -8.57 27.08 -13.04
C PRO A 240 -8.97 26.05 -11.98
N ASN A 241 -9.60 24.93 -12.40
CA ASN A 241 -9.96 23.80 -11.56
C ASN A 241 -9.32 22.53 -12.14
N PRO A 242 -8.01 22.34 -11.93
CA PRO A 242 -7.31 21.28 -12.60
C PRO A 242 -7.71 19.90 -12.04
N VAL A 243 -7.98 18.95 -12.93
CA VAL A 243 -8.17 17.53 -12.59
C VAL A 243 -6.81 16.82 -12.56
N ASP A 244 -5.89 17.24 -13.41
CA ASP A 244 -4.53 16.68 -13.46
C ASP A 244 -3.74 16.95 -12.17
N ALA A 245 -3.10 15.91 -11.64
CA ALA A 245 -2.40 15.99 -10.36
C ALA A 245 -1.17 16.91 -10.37
N MET A 246 -0.50 17.08 -11.52
CA MET A 246 0.66 17.97 -11.66
C MET A 246 0.20 19.43 -11.68
N GLU A 247 -0.89 19.74 -12.39
CA GLU A 247 -1.49 21.08 -12.38
C GLU A 247 -1.99 21.44 -10.97
N GLN A 248 -2.64 20.50 -10.28
CA GLN A 248 -3.06 20.69 -8.88
C GLN A 248 -1.88 21.00 -7.96
N ALA A 249 -0.72 20.36 -8.20
CA ALA A 249 0.49 20.61 -7.40
C ALA A 249 1.02 22.04 -7.63
N ILE A 250 1.06 22.49 -8.88
CA ILE A 250 1.50 23.84 -9.28
C ILE A 250 0.57 24.88 -8.64
N VAL A 251 -0.75 24.75 -8.82
CA VAL A 251 -1.74 25.68 -8.29
C VAL A 251 -1.68 25.76 -6.76
N ARG A 252 -1.53 24.60 -6.08
CA ARG A 252 -1.41 24.58 -4.60
C ARG A 252 -0.15 25.30 -4.11
N LEU A 253 0.98 25.08 -4.78
CA LEU A 253 2.23 25.78 -4.40
C LEU A 253 2.04 27.29 -4.57
N ALA A 254 1.49 27.73 -5.71
CA ALA A 254 1.24 29.14 -5.97
C ALA A 254 0.27 29.78 -4.96
N GLN A 255 -0.83 29.11 -4.64
CA GLN A 255 -1.76 29.57 -3.60
C GLN A 255 -1.09 29.72 -2.23
N GLY A 256 -0.13 28.87 -1.89
CA GLY A 256 0.61 28.96 -0.63
C GLY A 256 1.70 30.02 -0.62
N GLN A 257 2.38 30.24 -1.75
CA GLN A 257 3.58 31.07 -1.82
C GLN A 257 3.36 32.46 -2.44
N LEU A 258 2.39 32.59 -3.36
CA LEU A 258 2.10 33.84 -4.06
C LEU A 258 0.83 34.54 -3.56
N GLN A 259 0.20 34.03 -2.51
CA GLN A 259 -1.02 34.66 -1.96
C GLN A 259 -0.73 36.07 -1.43
N GLY A 260 -1.46 37.06 -1.94
CA GLY A 260 -1.27 38.46 -1.56
C GLY A 260 -0.20 39.21 -2.35
N THR A 261 0.38 38.58 -3.36
CA THR A 261 1.28 39.23 -4.34
C THR A 261 0.51 39.59 -5.63
N GLU A 262 1.14 40.37 -6.50
CA GLU A 262 0.61 40.69 -7.85
C GLU A 262 0.67 39.51 -8.84
N HIS A 263 1.20 38.36 -8.47
CA HIS A 263 1.44 37.21 -9.36
C HIS A 263 0.27 36.21 -9.45
N LEU A 264 -0.88 36.48 -8.83
CA LEU A 264 -2.10 35.67 -8.95
C LEU A 264 -3.21 36.45 -9.64
N HIS A 265 -3.57 36.06 -10.85
CA HIS A 265 -4.47 36.77 -11.75
C HIS A 265 -5.81 36.03 -11.91
N GLY A 266 -6.63 36.03 -10.88
CA GLY A 266 -7.93 35.35 -10.90
C GLY A 266 -9.02 36.03 -11.75
N ASP A 267 -8.82 37.27 -12.14
CA ASP A 267 -9.74 38.14 -12.87
C ASP A 267 -9.41 38.36 -14.34
N TRP A 268 -8.28 37.81 -14.81
CA TRP A 268 -7.91 37.94 -16.22
C TRP A 268 -8.81 37.07 -17.10
N PRO A 269 -9.40 37.64 -18.19
CA PRO A 269 -10.16 36.84 -19.14
C PRO A 269 -9.26 35.95 -19.99
N LEU A 270 -9.66 34.69 -20.11
CA LEU A 270 -9.04 33.73 -21.02
C LEU A 270 -9.54 34.02 -22.43
N GLU A 271 -8.62 34.24 -23.37
CA GLU A 271 -8.95 34.49 -24.78
C GLU A 271 -8.86 33.21 -25.61
N ARG A 272 -7.83 32.39 -25.39
CA ARG A 272 -7.65 31.15 -26.15
C ARG A 272 -6.88 30.10 -25.35
N GLU A 273 -7.24 28.84 -25.58
CA GLU A 273 -6.51 27.67 -25.11
C GLU A 273 -5.96 26.87 -26.28
N TYR A 274 -4.69 26.47 -26.16
CA TYR A 274 -4.01 25.61 -27.13
C TYR A 274 -3.72 24.28 -26.44
N PRO A 275 -4.51 23.22 -26.74
CA PRO A 275 -4.39 21.94 -26.07
C PRO A 275 -3.14 21.18 -26.54
N LEU A 276 -2.73 20.20 -25.73
CA LEU A 276 -1.70 19.24 -26.11
C LEU A 276 -2.10 18.51 -27.41
N SER A 277 -1.14 18.35 -28.30
CA SER A 277 -1.29 17.52 -29.49
C SER A 277 -0.20 16.44 -29.56
N PRO A 278 -0.38 15.36 -30.31
CA PRO A 278 0.67 14.36 -30.51
C PRO A 278 1.96 14.92 -31.11
N ASP A 279 1.83 15.97 -31.91
CA ASP A 279 2.96 16.63 -32.61
C ASP A 279 3.66 17.65 -31.71
N LEU A 280 2.96 18.21 -30.70
CA LEU A 280 3.51 19.23 -29.82
C LEU A 280 3.00 19.00 -28.37
N LEU A 281 3.87 18.48 -27.53
CA LEU A 281 3.57 18.18 -26.10
C LEU A 281 3.69 19.44 -25.22
N VAL A 282 3.01 20.51 -25.63
CA VAL A 282 2.93 21.79 -24.91
C VAL A 282 1.47 22.19 -24.78
N PHE A 283 1.06 22.53 -23.57
CA PHE A 283 -0.24 23.14 -23.26
C PHE A 283 -0.03 24.63 -23.05
N SER A 284 -0.84 25.47 -23.69
CA SER A 284 -0.68 26.92 -23.62
C SER A 284 -2.01 27.64 -23.50
N ARG A 285 -2.00 28.80 -22.84
CA ARG A 285 -3.19 29.64 -22.63
C ARG A 285 -2.83 31.10 -22.84
N LEU A 286 -3.67 31.79 -23.62
CA LEU A 286 -3.57 33.21 -23.90
C LEU A 286 -4.58 33.97 -23.04
N TRP A 287 -4.07 34.88 -22.25
CA TRP A 287 -4.83 35.71 -21.32
C TRP A 287 -4.79 37.17 -21.77
N ARG A 288 -5.84 37.92 -21.43
CA ARG A 288 -5.83 39.36 -21.59
C ARG A 288 -5.41 40.02 -20.27
N ASP A 289 -4.20 40.56 -20.27
CA ASP A 289 -3.70 41.38 -19.17
C ASP A 289 -4.21 42.82 -19.33
N PRO A 290 -4.94 43.39 -18.32
CA PRO A 290 -5.41 44.77 -18.37
C PRO A 290 -4.31 45.82 -18.51
N ALA A 291 -3.08 45.51 -18.05
CA ALA A 291 -1.96 46.46 -18.04
C ALA A 291 -1.07 46.32 -19.27
N SER A 292 -0.71 45.07 -19.71
CA SER A 292 0.26 44.81 -20.76
C SER A 292 -0.35 44.30 -22.07
N GLY A 293 -1.67 44.06 -22.10
CA GLY A 293 -2.44 43.60 -23.24
C GLY A 293 -2.58 42.09 -23.33
N TRP A 294 -1.57 41.36 -23.75
CA TRP A 294 -1.65 39.91 -23.93
C TRP A 294 -0.56 39.19 -23.13
N GLN A 295 -0.92 38.15 -22.44
CA GLN A 295 0.01 37.27 -21.75
C GLN A 295 -0.21 35.82 -22.21
N LEU A 296 0.80 35.26 -22.89
CA LEU A 296 0.77 33.87 -23.32
C LEU A 296 1.67 33.04 -22.42
N ALA A 297 1.09 32.04 -21.79
CA ALA A 297 1.75 31.11 -20.88
C ALA A 297 1.76 29.70 -21.47
N ALA A 298 2.90 29.05 -21.47
CA ALA A 298 3.07 27.70 -21.99
C ALA A 298 3.79 26.80 -20.98
N LYS A 299 3.39 25.54 -20.91
CA LYS A 299 4.09 24.48 -20.17
C LYS A 299 4.03 23.16 -20.93
N GLY A 300 5.06 22.34 -20.81
CA GLY A 300 5.11 21.07 -21.53
C GLY A 300 6.35 20.25 -21.24
N ALA A 301 6.58 19.23 -22.05
CA ALA A 301 7.80 18.45 -22.02
C ALA A 301 9.01 19.36 -22.30
N PRO A 302 10.15 19.19 -21.60
CA PRO A 302 11.32 20.04 -21.78
C PRO A 302 11.81 20.11 -23.22
N GLU A 303 11.75 18.99 -23.95
CA GLU A 303 12.15 18.89 -25.36
C GLU A 303 11.22 19.72 -26.26
N ALA A 304 9.90 19.59 -26.04
CA ALA A 304 8.91 20.32 -26.84
C ALA A 304 8.93 21.82 -26.53
N VAL A 305 9.18 22.24 -25.30
CA VAL A 305 9.35 23.66 -24.95
C VAL A 305 10.67 24.20 -25.50
N SER A 306 11.75 23.41 -25.49
CA SER A 306 13.02 23.77 -26.10
C SER A 306 12.87 24.03 -27.63
N GLU A 307 12.10 23.16 -28.30
CA GLU A 307 11.77 23.32 -29.72
C GLU A 307 10.89 24.56 -29.97
N LEU A 308 9.82 24.74 -29.18
CA LEU A 308 8.93 25.89 -29.27
C LEU A 308 9.65 27.23 -29.07
N CYS A 309 10.64 27.25 -28.18
CA CYS A 309 11.50 28.43 -27.92
C CYS A 309 12.65 28.56 -28.93
N HIS A 310 12.74 27.70 -29.94
CA HIS A 310 13.82 27.67 -30.93
C HIS A 310 15.22 27.65 -30.30
N LEU A 311 15.38 26.99 -29.15
CA LEU A 311 16.70 26.83 -28.54
C LEU A 311 17.59 25.97 -29.45
N ALA A 312 18.84 26.36 -29.63
CA ALA A 312 19.76 25.66 -30.50
C ALA A 312 21.15 25.51 -29.90
N GLY A 313 21.89 24.49 -30.36
CA GLY A 313 23.28 24.26 -29.99
C GLY A 313 23.49 24.12 -28.47
N PRO A 314 24.57 24.73 -27.94
CA PRO A 314 24.93 24.57 -26.52
C PRO A 314 23.86 25.04 -25.51
N VAL A 315 22.97 25.97 -25.92
CA VAL A 315 21.89 26.49 -25.07
C VAL A 315 20.82 25.43 -24.89
N ALA A 316 20.35 24.79 -25.97
CA ALA A 316 19.41 23.69 -25.91
C ALA A 316 19.95 22.51 -25.09
N GLU A 317 21.22 22.14 -25.36
CA GLU A 317 21.89 21.08 -24.59
C GLU A 317 21.98 21.39 -23.07
N ALA A 318 22.26 22.63 -22.72
CA ALA A 318 22.34 23.05 -21.32
C ALA A 318 20.97 22.99 -20.63
N PHE A 319 19.92 23.44 -21.30
CA PHE A 319 18.53 23.38 -20.81
C PHE A 319 18.09 21.94 -20.60
N LEU A 320 18.28 21.06 -21.58
CA LEU A 320 17.90 19.65 -21.50
C LEU A 320 18.74 18.89 -20.46
N ARG A 321 20.05 19.19 -20.32
CA ARG A 321 20.86 18.58 -19.23
C ARG A 321 20.32 18.91 -17.83
N GLU A 322 19.79 20.10 -17.60
CA GLU A 322 19.17 20.43 -16.31
C GLU A 322 17.86 19.67 -16.11
N ALA A 323 17.06 19.50 -17.18
CA ALA A 323 15.87 18.66 -17.13
C ALA A 323 16.22 17.19 -16.83
N ASP A 324 17.23 16.63 -17.51
CA ASP A 324 17.73 15.28 -17.29
C ASP A 324 18.24 15.10 -15.86
N ARG A 325 18.90 16.11 -15.29
CA ARG A 325 19.37 16.07 -13.91
C ARG A 325 18.23 15.98 -12.90
N LEU A 326 17.15 16.73 -13.11
CA LEU A 326 15.95 16.64 -12.29
C LEU A 326 15.27 15.25 -12.45
N ALA A 327 15.17 14.79 -13.69
CA ALA A 327 14.58 13.48 -14.02
C ALA A 327 15.40 12.32 -13.42
N ALA A 328 16.73 12.42 -13.42
CA ALA A 328 17.62 11.47 -12.76
C ALA A 328 17.42 11.41 -11.24
N GLY A 329 16.95 12.52 -10.62
CA GLY A 329 16.51 12.57 -9.24
C GLY A 329 15.12 11.95 -8.99
N GLY A 330 14.48 11.37 -10.00
CA GLY A 330 13.16 10.73 -9.90
C GLY A 330 11.98 11.70 -10.05
N LEU A 331 12.23 12.93 -10.49
CA LEU A 331 11.19 13.94 -10.69
C LEU A 331 10.59 13.84 -12.09
N ARG A 332 9.29 14.13 -12.20
CA ARG A 332 8.67 14.47 -13.48
C ARG A 332 8.94 15.93 -13.76
N VAL A 333 9.48 16.23 -14.94
CA VAL A 333 9.93 17.58 -15.28
C VAL A 333 8.97 18.19 -16.28
N LEU A 334 8.52 19.41 -15.97
CA LEU A 334 7.81 20.30 -16.89
C LEU A 334 8.68 21.53 -17.13
N ALA A 335 8.76 21.98 -18.37
CA ALA A 335 9.31 23.26 -18.73
C ALA A 335 8.20 24.30 -18.86
N VAL A 336 8.50 25.54 -18.51
CA VAL A 336 7.59 26.68 -18.61
C VAL A 336 8.21 27.74 -19.51
N ALA A 337 7.40 28.30 -20.39
CA ALA A 337 7.80 29.36 -21.30
C ALA A 337 6.78 30.51 -21.31
N ARG A 338 7.27 31.69 -21.61
CA ARG A 338 6.50 32.91 -21.82
C ARG A 338 6.44 33.24 -23.30
N GLY A 339 5.25 33.52 -23.83
CA GLY A 339 5.12 34.14 -25.14
C GLY A 339 5.57 35.59 -25.10
N LEU A 340 6.44 35.95 -26.02
CA LEU A 340 6.89 37.33 -26.16
C LEU A 340 5.79 38.18 -26.79
N GLN A 341 5.64 39.42 -26.34
CA GLN A 341 4.74 40.38 -26.96
C GLN A 341 5.32 40.83 -28.29
N GLY A 342 5.04 40.09 -29.35
CA GLY A 342 5.49 40.38 -30.72
C GLY A 342 5.34 39.12 -31.53
N LEU A 343 4.44 39.16 -32.48
CA LEU A 343 4.40 38.16 -33.54
C LEU A 343 5.63 38.31 -34.43
N PRO A 344 6.09 37.25 -35.08
CA PRO A 344 7.13 37.38 -36.12
C PRO A 344 6.77 38.50 -37.05
N GLN A 345 7.70 39.41 -37.34
CA GLN A 345 7.48 40.65 -38.12
C GLN A 345 6.79 40.42 -39.47
N HIS A 346 6.85 39.20 -40.01
CA HIS A 346 6.20 38.85 -41.28
C HIS A 346 4.70 38.56 -41.14
N LEU A 347 4.18 38.31 -39.92
CA LEU A 347 2.76 38.07 -39.66
C LEU A 347 2.05 39.31 -39.12
N HIS A 348 2.68 40.07 -38.22
CA HIS A 348 2.16 41.31 -37.69
C HIS A 348 3.28 42.30 -37.33
N PRO A 349 3.58 43.29 -38.19
CA PRO A 349 4.68 44.25 -37.99
C PRO A 349 4.52 45.12 -36.71
N ASP A 350 3.29 45.34 -36.27
CA ASP A 350 2.94 46.23 -35.17
C ASP A 350 2.52 45.49 -33.89
N GLY A 351 2.66 44.16 -33.83
CA GLY A 351 2.15 43.34 -32.74
C GLY A 351 0.62 43.12 -32.77
N LEU A 352 0.09 42.26 -31.91
CA LEU A 352 -1.36 42.05 -31.74
C LEU A 352 -1.99 43.31 -31.15
N LYS A 353 -2.95 43.94 -31.85
CA LYS A 353 -3.76 45.05 -31.33
C LYS A 353 -5.05 44.56 -30.72
N ALA A 354 -5.63 45.37 -29.83
CA ALA A 354 -6.94 45.09 -29.26
C ALA A 354 -7.97 44.99 -30.40
N GLY A 355 -8.48 43.80 -30.66
CA GLY A 355 -9.44 43.50 -31.72
C GLY A 355 -8.94 42.53 -32.78
N ASP A 356 -7.64 42.23 -32.83
CA ASP A 356 -7.08 41.19 -33.72
C ASP A 356 -7.44 39.79 -33.19
N LEU A 357 -7.72 38.86 -34.11
CA LEU A 357 -7.90 37.46 -33.75
C LEU A 357 -6.53 36.83 -33.46
N PRO A 358 -6.39 36.13 -32.29
CA PRO A 358 -5.14 35.47 -31.98
C PRO A 358 -4.83 34.36 -33.00
N PRO A 359 -3.55 34.15 -33.36
CA PRO A 359 -3.12 33.07 -34.23
C PRO A 359 -3.67 31.71 -33.87
N GLU A 360 -3.95 30.87 -34.86
CA GLU A 360 -4.47 29.53 -34.66
C GLU A 360 -3.41 28.55 -34.18
N LEU A 361 -2.18 28.74 -34.63
CA LEU A 361 -1.07 27.86 -34.33
C LEU A 361 -0.15 28.46 -33.29
N LEU A 362 0.32 27.63 -32.37
CA LEU A 362 1.21 28.03 -31.28
C LEU A 362 2.59 28.45 -31.84
N HIS A 363 3.03 27.87 -32.95
CA HIS A 363 4.28 28.21 -33.64
C HIS A 363 4.30 29.60 -34.26
N ASP A 364 3.16 30.27 -34.36
CA ASP A 364 3.09 31.65 -34.85
C ASP A 364 3.50 32.69 -33.81
N TYR A 365 3.77 32.24 -32.57
CA TYR A 365 4.26 33.07 -31.49
C TYR A 365 5.75 32.83 -31.22
N LEU A 366 6.41 33.82 -30.67
CA LEU A 366 7.77 33.67 -30.14
C LEU A 366 7.71 33.37 -28.65
N PHE A 367 8.52 32.43 -28.21
CA PHE A 367 8.60 32.03 -26.80
C PHE A 367 10.01 32.18 -26.24
N GLU A 368 10.08 32.52 -24.96
CA GLU A 368 11.29 32.41 -24.14
C GLU A 368 11.10 31.42 -23.00
N PRO A 369 12.06 30.55 -22.72
CA PRO A 369 11.98 29.64 -21.59
C PRO A 369 12.21 30.38 -20.28
N LEU A 370 11.37 30.12 -19.27
CA LEU A 370 11.51 30.69 -17.93
C LEU A 370 12.16 29.73 -16.95
N GLY A 371 12.04 28.43 -17.19
CA GLY A 371 12.62 27.45 -16.29
C GLY A 371 11.96 26.09 -16.31
N LEU A 372 12.32 25.30 -15.32
CA LEU A 372 11.90 23.91 -15.13
C LEU A 372 11.21 23.73 -13.79
N ILE A 373 10.19 22.89 -13.76
CA ILE A 373 9.45 22.47 -12.57
C ILE A 373 9.62 20.98 -12.42
N GLY A 374 10.21 20.54 -11.31
CA GLY A 374 10.33 19.15 -10.92
C GLY A 374 9.21 18.74 -9.97
N LEU A 375 8.40 17.74 -10.36
CA LEU A 375 7.27 17.25 -9.59
C LEU A 375 7.50 15.78 -9.20
N ALA A 376 7.10 15.44 -7.99
CA ALA A 376 7.09 14.05 -7.52
C ALA A 376 5.93 13.83 -6.56
N ASP A 377 5.61 12.56 -6.35
CA ASP A 377 4.80 12.12 -5.22
C ASP A 377 5.75 11.93 -4.02
N PRO A 378 5.70 12.81 -3.00
CA PRO A 378 6.70 12.81 -1.93
C PRO A 378 6.62 11.57 -1.07
N LEU A 379 7.78 11.12 -0.61
CA LEU A 379 7.88 10.09 0.42
C LEU A 379 7.25 10.59 1.73
N ARG A 380 6.49 9.76 2.41
CA ARG A 380 5.93 10.10 3.74
C ARG A 380 7.06 10.28 4.75
N ALA A 381 6.96 11.28 5.60
CA ALA A 381 8.01 11.65 6.55
C ALA A 381 8.36 10.53 7.57
N ASP A 382 7.40 9.66 7.88
CA ASP A 382 7.54 8.56 8.84
C ASP A 382 8.18 7.30 8.24
N VAL A 383 8.24 7.16 6.91
CA VAL A 383 8.69 5.95 6.21
C VAL A 383 10.16 5.61 6.46
N PRO A 384 11.14 6.53 6.39
CA PRO A 384 12.54 6.15 6.60
C PRO A 384 12.77 5.56 7.99
N ALA A 385 12.17 6.14 9.02
CA ALA A 385 12.27 5.63 10.39
C ALA A 385 11.59 4.27 10.55
N ALA A 386 10.42 4.08 9.90
CA ALA A 386 9.71 2.81 9.93
C ALA A 386 10.46 1.71 9.19
N VAL A 387 11.05 2.00 8.03
CA VAL A 387 11.91 1.06 7.27
C VAL A 387 13.12 0.65 8.11
N ALA A 388 13.85 1.60 8.68
CA ALA A 388 14.99 1.30 9.55
C ALA A 388 14.60 0.39 10.74
N ARG A 389 13.44 0.62 11.33
CA ARG A 389 12.90 -0.16 12.45
C ARG A 389 12.52 -1.58 12.01
N ALA A 390 11.94 -1.76 10.82
CA ALA A 390 11.64 -3.08 10.25
C ALA A 390 12.94 -3.86 9.96
N GLN A 391 13.93 -3.21 9.35
CA GLN A 391 15.24 -3.81 9.06
C GLN A 391 16.00 -4.20 10.35
N ALA A 392 15.98 -3.35 11.39
CA ALA A 392 16.54 -3.67 12.70
C ALA A 392 15.88 -4.90 13.33
N ALA A 393 14.62 -5.13 13.02
CA ALA A 393 13.86 -6.31 13.43
C ALA A 393 14.13 -7.54 12.55
N GLY A 394 15.09 -7.47 11.61
CA GLY A 394 15.40 -8.53 10.67
C GLY A 394 14.28 -8.81 9.66
N VAL A 395 13.45 -7.83 9.38
CA VAL A 395 12.38 -7.90 8.37
C VAL A 395 12.83 -7.08 7.16
N ARG A 396 12.85 -7.72 6.01
CA ARG A 396 13.21 -7.10 4.75
C ARG A 396 12.03 -6.30 4.20
N VAL A 397 12.28 -5.08 3.74
CA VAL A 397 11.27 -4.28 3.04
C VAL A 397 11.57 -4.32 1.55
N VAL A 398 10.57 -4.70 0.76
CA VAL A 398 10.64 -4.83 -0.70
C VAL A 398 9.62 -3.88 -1.31
N MET A 399 10.08 -2.99 -2.19
CA MET A 399 9.23 -2.06 -2.92
C MET A 399 8.89 -2.63 -4.30
N ILE A 400 7.61 -2.65 -4.63
CA ILE A 400 7.08 -3.11 -5.91
C ILE A 400 6.28 -1.96 -6.52
N THR A 401 6.66 -1.48 -7.71
CA THR A 401 6.03 -0.30 -8.31
C THR A 401 5.88 -0.41 -9.83
N GLY A 402 4.82 0.23 -10.38
CA GLY A 402 4.67 0.45 -11.81
C GLY A 402 5.57 1.55 -12.38
N ASP A 403 6.20 2.37 -11.52
CA ASP A 403 7.09 3.46 -11.92
C ASP A 403 8.35 2.97 -12.64
N GLY A 404 8.98 3.89 -13.39
CA GLY A 404 10.26 3.64 -14.03
C GLY A 404 11.40 3.41 -13.03
N PRO A 405 12.48 2.70 -13.46
CA PRO A 405 13.57 2.28 -12.58
C PRO A 405 14.33 3.45 -11.93
N THR A 406 14.42 4.60 -12.60
CA THR A 406 15.08 5.80 -12.05
C THR A 406 14.30 6.36 -10.87
N THR A 407 12.99 6.56 -11.02
CA THR A 407 12.10 7.03 -9.94
C THR A 407 12.06 6.02 -8.79
N ALA A 408 11.93 4.72 -9.11
CA ALA A 408 11.91 3.67 -8.11
C ALA A 408 13.19 3.65 -7.26
N ARG A 409 14.36 3.79 -7.90
CA ARG A 409 15.65 3.87 -7.21
C ARG A 409 15.73 5.09 -6.29
N ALA A 410 15.36 6.27 -6.78
CA ALA A 410 15.42 7.51 -6.00
C ALA A 410 14.54 7.43 -4.74
N ILE A 411 13.31 6.92 -4.88
CA ILE A 411 12.40 6.73 -3.72
C ILE A 411 12.93 5.65 -2.77
N ALA A 412 13.50 4.56 -3.28
CA ALA A 412 14.07 3.50 -2.45
C ALA A 412 15.25 3.99 -1.62
N GLU A 413 16.13 4.81 -2.19
CA GLU A 413 17.24 5.44 -1.49
C GLU A 413 16.74 6.38 -0.39
N GLN A 414 15.77 7.26 -0.69
CA GLN A 414 15.14 8.14 0.29
C GLN A 414 14.45 7.37 1.42
N ALA A 415 13.81 6.24 1.10
CA ALA A 415 13.16 5.38 2.08
C ALA A 415 14.14 4.54 2.93
N GLY A 416 15.44 4.51 2.58
CA GLY A 416 16.44 3.70 3.29
C GLY A 416 16.43 2.22 2.92
N LEU A 417 15.91 1.85 1.72
CA LEU A 417 15.93 0.47 1.22
C LEU A 417 17.30 0.04 0.68
N GLY A 418 18.23 0.99 0.56
CA GLY A 418 19.58 0.78 0.05
C GLY A 418 19.69 0.90 -1.48
N ALA A 419 20.90 1.22 -1.97
CA ALA A 419 21.23 1.38 -3.39
C ALA A 419 21.46 0.00 -4.07
N GLY A 420 20.53 -0.93 -3.92
CA GLY A 420 20.63 -2.27 -4.49
C GLY A 420 20.26 -2.32 -5.98
N ALA A 421 20.30 -3.53 -6.54
CA ALA A 421 19.81 -3.79 -7.89
C ALA A 421 18.30 -3.46 -7.99
N VAL A 422 17.90 -2.88 -9.13
CA VAL A 422 16.49 -2.69 -9.50
C VAL A 422 16.20 -3.65 -10.65
N LEU A 423 15.17 -4.49 -10.51
CA LEU A 423 14.70 -5.35 -11.60
C LEU A 423 13.42 -4.78 -12.19
N CYS A 424 13.36 -4.75 -13.53
CA CYS A 424 12.20 -4.27 -14.28
C CYS A 424 11.27 -5.42 -14.67
N GLY A 425 9.98 -5.10 -14.87
CA GLY A 425 8.96 -6.07 -15.27
C GLY A 425 9.35 -6.89 -16.50
N ASP A 426 9.95 -6.27 -17.53
CA ASP A 426 10.40 -6.97 -18.73
C ASP A 426 11.50 -8.01 -18.44
N GLN A 427 12.35 -7.78 -17.45
CA GLN A 427 13.36 -8.73 -17.00
C GLN A 427 12.72 -9.88 -16.21
N LEU A 428 11.66 -9.60 -15.42
CA LEU A 428 10.94 -10.63 -14.65
C LEU A 428 10.29 -11.67 -15.56
N ASP A 429 9.79 -11.26 -16.73
CA ASP A 429 9.17 -12.17 -17.72
C ASP A 429 10.16 -13.15 -18.35
N GLN A 430 11.44 -12.82 -18.32
CA GLN A 430 12.51 -13.65 -18.89
C GLN A 430 13.05 -14.70 -17.90
N LEU A 431 12.72 -14.58 -16.61
CA LEU A 431 13.21 -15.47 -15.56
C LEU A 431 12.33 -16.72 -15.42
N ALA A 432 12.96 -17.87 -15.31
CA ALA A 432 12.28 -19.08 -14.88
C ALA A 432 11.81 -18.95 -13.41
N PRO A 433 10.77 -19.68 -12.96
CA PRO A 433 10.25 -19.57 -11.59
C PRO A 433 11.31 -19.75 -10.49
N SER A 434 12.29 -20.61 -10.68
CA SER A 434 13.41 -20.81 -9.74
C SER A 434 14.37 -19.62 -9.70
N GLU A 435 14.63 -19.02 -10.86
CA GLU A 435 15.48 -17.83 -11.00
C GLU A 435 14.78 -16.60 -10.41
N LEU A 436 13.47 -16.47 -10.64
CA LEU A 436 12.66 -15.43 -10.03
C LEU A 436 12.69 -15.53 -8.49
N ALA A 437 12.57 -16.73 -7.94
CA ALA A 437 12.66 -16.94 -6.49
C ALA A 437 14.05 -16.60 -5.94
N ALA A 438 15.12 -16.88 -6.68
CA ALA A 438 16.48 -16.51 -6.30
C ALA A 438 16.67 -14.98 -6.36
N ALA A 439 16.24 -14.32 -7.43
CA ALA A 439 16.32 -12.88 -7.59
C ALA A 439 15.47 -12.15 -6.53
N ALA A 440 14.28 -12.66 -6.23
CA ALA A 440 13.39 -12.11 -5.21
C ALA A 440 14.00 -12.13 -3.79
N LYS A 441 14.97 -13.02 -3.52
CA LYS A 441 15.71 -13.03 -2.24
C LYS A 441 16.69 -11.87 -2.10
N GLU A 442 17.27 -11.40 -3.18
CA GLU A 442 18.39 -10.44 -3.15
C GLU A 442 17.95 -9.02 -3.47
N VAL A 443 16.92 -8.88 -4.32
CA VAL A 443 16.48 -7.58 -4.82
C VAL A 443 15.36 -7.00 -3.95
N ASN A 444 15.51 -5.72 -3.57
CA ASN A 444 14.53 -5.01 -2.75
C ASN A 444 13.66 -4.04 -3.55
N VAL A 445 13.94 -3.82 -4.84
CA VAL A 445 13.23 -2.84 -5.67
C VAL A 445 12.85 -3.46 -7.01
N PHE A 446 11.55 -3.49 -7.29
CA PHE A 446 11.00 -3.96 -8.55
C PHE A 446 10.23 -2.83 -9.22
N ALA A 447 10.63 -2.46 -10.46
CA ALA A 447 10.13 -1.33 -11.23
C ALA A 447 9.37 -1.77 -12.49
N ARG A 448 8.46 -0.94 -13.01
CA ARG A 448 7.58 -1.25 -14.15
C ARG A 448 6.89 -2.60 -14.03
N VAL A 449 6.43 -2.92 -12.81
CA VAL A 449 5.79 -4.20 -12.50
C VAL A 449 4.31 -4.13 -12.85
N ARG A 450 3.84 -5.09 -13.64
CA ARG A 450 2.42 -5.26 -13.97
C ARG A 450 1.68 -6.00 -12.85
N PRO A 451 0.33 -5.91 -12.78
CA PRO A 451 -0.46 -6.55 -11.72
C PRO A 451 -0.21 -8.06 -11.58
N GLU A 452 -0.12 -8.78 -12.70
CA GLU A 452 0.14 -10.23 -12.73
C GLU A 452 1.52 -10.57 -12.17
N GLN A 453 2.51 -9.70 -12.42
CA GLN A 453 3.87 -9.86 -11.92
C GLN A 453 3.96 -9.59 -10.42
N LYS A 454 3.10 -8.70 -9.84
CA LYS A 454 3.01 -8.53 -8.38
C LYS A 454 2.64 -9.85 -7.69
N LEU A 455 1.66 -10.57 -8.23
CA LEU A 455 1.28 -11.90 -7.75
C LEU A 455 2.43 -12.90 -7.88
N ALA A 456 3.09 -12.93 -9.03
CA ALA A 456 4.23 -13.84 -9.25
C ALA A 456 5.40 -13.56 -8.28
N LEU A 457 5.70 -12.30 -7.97
CA LEU A 457 6.71 -11.89 -7.00
C LEU A 457 6.37 -12.37 -5.58
N VAL A 458 5.12 -12.20 -5.14
CA VAL A 458 4.66 -12.70 -3.84
C VAL A 458 4.84 -14.21 -3.76
N GLN A 459 4.43 -14.96 -4.79
CA GLN A 459 4.59 -16.41 -4.84
C GLN A 459 6.06 -16.83 -4.88
N ALA A 460 6.92 -16.09 -5.59
CA ALA A 460 8.35 -16.33 -5.64
C ALA A 460 9.02 -16.13 -4.27
N LEU A 461 8.66 -15.08 -3.54
CA LEU A 461 9.12 -14.84 -2.17
C LEU A 461 8.68 -15.97 -1.22
N GLN A 462 7.43 -16.43 -1.32
CA GLN A 462 6.91 -17.56 -0.54
C GLN A 462 7.63 -18.87 -0.88
N ALA A 463 7.88 -19.14 -2.18
CA ALA A 463 8.64 -20.30 -2.63
C ALA A 463 10.09 -20.26 -2.14
N ALA A 464 10.66 -19.07 -1.97
CA ALA A 464 11.96 -18.83 -1.35
C ALA A 464 11.99 -19.08 0.17
N GLY A 465 10.84 -19.40 0.80
CA GLY A 465 10.70 -19.70 2.22
C GLY A 465 10.39 -18.48 3.08
N GLU A 466 10.07 -17.33 2.49
CA GLU A 466 9.71 -16.11 3.21
C GLU A 466 8.24 -16.14 3.66
N VAL A 467 7.95 -15.41 4.74
CA VAL A 467 6.59 -15.06 5.17
C VAL A 467 6.32 -13.64 4.71
N VAL A 468 5.44 -13.50 3.73
CA VAL A 468 5.24 -12.25 3.00
C VAL A 468 4.01 -11.51 3.52
N ALA A 469 4.21 -10.31 4.02
CA ALA A 469 3.15 -9.32 4.19
C ALA A 469 3.16 -8.40 2.96
N MET A 470 2.05 -8.38 2.20
CA MET A 470 1.90 -7.54 1.01
C MET A 470 1.01 -6.35 1.33
N GLY A 471 1.51 -5.13 1.11
CA GLY A 471 0.76 -3.87 1.24
C GLY A 471 0.39 -3.29 -0.12
N GLY A 472 -0.86 -2.85 -0.26
CA GLY A 472 -1.35 -2.22 -1.49
C GLY A 472 -2.68 -1.49 -1.27
N ASP A 473 -3.08 -0.64 -2.23
CA ASP A 473 -4.31 0.16 -2.16
C ASP A 473 -5.25 -0.02 -3.36
N GLY A 474 -4.73 -0.53 -4.47
CA GLY A 474 -5.44 -0.67 -5.73
C GLY A 474 -6.20 -1.99 -5.92
N VAL A 475 -7.08 -2.01 -6.92
CA VAL A 475 -7.73 -3.25 -7.41
C VAL A 475 -6.69 -4.22 -7.95
N ASN A 476 -5.64 -3.68 -8.57
CA ASN A 476 -4.53 -4.41 -9.17
C ASN A 476 -3.70 -5.21 -8.15
N ASP A 477 -3.73 -4.77 -6.89
CA ASP A 477 -3.05 -5.45 -5.79
C ASP A 477 -3.88 -6.61 -5.21
N GLY A 478 -5.18 -6.65 -5.48
CA GLY A 478 -6.11 -7.63 -4.90
C GLY A 478 -5.62 -9.09 -4.99
N PRO A 479 -5.20 -9.60 -6.16
CA PRO A 479 -4.66 -10.95 -6.29
C PRO A 479 -3.39 -11.18 -5.46
N ALA A 480 -2.46 -10.22 -5.44
CA ALA A 480 -1.23 -10.29 -4.67
C ALA A 480 -1.47 -10.21 -3.16
N LEU A 481 -2.37 -9.30 -2.72
CA LEU A 481 -2.82 -9.18 -1.33
C LEU A 481 -3.43 -10.49 -0.83
N ARG A 482 -4.25 -11.14 -1.67
CA ARG A 482 -4.90 -12.40 -1.30
C ARG A 482 -3.95 -13.59 -1.26
N ALA A 483 -2.94 -13.62 -2.14
CA ALA A 483 -1.95 -14.69 -2.23
C ALA A 483 -0.88 -14.59 -1.14
N ALA A 484 -0.63 -13.42 -0.61
CA ALA A 484 0.34 -13.20 0.48
C ALA A 484 -0.04 -13.97 1.75
N ASP A 485 0.92 -14.24 2.63
CA ASP A 485 0.64 -14.78 3.96
C ASP A 485 -0.16 -13.79 4.81
N ILE A 486 0.04 -12.49 4.58
CA ILE A 486 -0.73 -11.40 5.17
C ILE A 486 -0.96 -10.31 4.12
N GLY A 487 -2.21 -10.12 3.69
CA GLY A 487 -2.60 -8.98 2.89
C GLY A 487 -2.89 -7.75 3.75
N VAL A 488 -2.36 -6.59 3.38
CA VAL A 488 -2.52 -5.32 4.09
C VAL A 488 -3.05 -4.25 3.13
N ALA A 489 -4.25 -3.74 3.38
CA ALA A 489 -4.83 -2.67 2.56
C ALA A 489 -4.82 -1.32 3.26
N MET A 490 -4.81 -0.25 2.48
CA MET A 490 -5.02 1.11 2.96
C MET A 490 -6.50 1.32 3.30
N GLY A 491 -6.78 2.02 4.40
CA GLY A 491 -8.14 2.20 4.91
C GLY A 491 -8.89 3.34 4.26
N ARG A 492 -8.24 4.50 4.11
CA ARG A 492 -8.84 5.71 3.57
C ARG A 492 -8.83 5.71 2.04
N ARG A 493 -7.71 5.34 1.43
CA ARG A 493 -7.48 5.37 -0.02
C ARG A 493 -7.71 4.02 -0.69
N GLY A 494 -7.55 2.93 0.06
CA GLY A 494 -7.70 1.59 -0.48
C GLY A 494 -9.08 1.37 -1.08
N THR A 495 -9.10 0.75 -2.24
CA THR A 495 -10.35 0.35 -2.89
C THR A 495 -11.12 -0.68 -2.06
N ALA A 496 -12.41 -0.82 -2.29
CA ALA A 496 -13.22 -1.85 -1.63
C ALA A 496 -12.64 -3.25 -1.89
N VAL A 497 -12.17 -3.50 -3.13
CA VAL A 497 -11.55 -4.77 -3.53
C VAL A 497 -10.27 -5.04 -2.76
N ALA A 498 -9.37 -4.06 -2.65
CA ALA A 498 -8.15 -4.22 -1.88
C ALA A 498 -8.44 -4.53 -0.39
N ARG A 499 -9.39 -3.78 0.21
CA ARG A 499 -9.82 -4.04 1.60
C ARG A 499 -10.45 -5.42 1.78
N GLU A 500 -11.24 -5.90 0.80
CA GLU A 500 -11.83 -7.23 0.86
C GLU A 500 -10.82 -8.35 0.64
N ALA A 501 -9.79 -8.13 -0.16
CA ALA A 501 -8.71 -9.08 -0.40
C ALA A 501 -7.74 -9.20 0.78
N SER A 502 -7.67 -8.18 1.64
CA SER A 502 -6.68 -8.08 2.72
C SER A 502 -7.12 -8.74 4.02
N ASP A 503 -6.14 -9.07 4.87
CA ASP A 503 -6.31 -9.56 6.25
C ASP A 503 -6.27 -8.42 7.27
N LEU A 504 -5.53 -7.35 6.94
CA LEU A 504 -5.34 -6.15 7.76
C LEU A 504 -5.69 -4.90 6.96
N VAL A 505 -6.22 -3.88 7.65
CA VAL A 505 -6.51 -2.57 7.06
C VAL A 505 -5.87 -1.48 7.91
N LEU A 506 -5.01 -0.65 7.29
CA LEU A 506 -4.37 0.49 7.94
C LEU A 506 -5.29 1.71 7.90
N LEU A 507 -5.93 2.03 9.02
CA LEU A 507 -6.96 3.10 9.07
C LEU A 507 -6.41 4.49 8.73
N ASN A 508 -5.11 4.74 8.95
CA ASN A 508 -4.45 6.02 8.68
C ASN A 508 -3.64 6.02 7.38
N ASP A 509 -3.60 4.91 6.64
CA ASP A 509 -2.74 4.69 5.46
C ASP A 509 -1.24 4.89 5.76
N ALA A 510 -0.81 4.73 7.01
CA ALA A 510 0.56 4.96 7.43
C ALA A 510 1.37 3.65 7.45
N PHE A 511 2.49 3.61 6.73
CA PHE A 511 3.40 2.45 6.75
C PHE A 511 3.98 2.21 8.16
N ALA A 512 4.18 3.27 8.94
CA ALA A 512 4.62 3.17 10.33
C ALA A 512 3.65 2.35 11.21
N ASP A 513 2.33 2.46 10.97
CA ASP A 513 1.33 1.67 11.69
C ASP A 513 1.48 0.16 11.40
N LEU A 514 1.89 -0.22 10.18
CA LEU A 514 2.19 -1.61 9.83
C LEU A 514 3.40 -2.14 10.61
N VAL A 515 4.45 -1.34 10.76
CA VAL A 515 5.65 -1.73 11.53
C VAL A 515 5.34 -1.81 13.03
N GLU A 516 4.47 -0.94 13.55
CA GLU A 516 3.98 -1.04 14.93
C GLU A 516 3.10 -2.27 15.13
N ALA A 517 2.24 -2.58 14.16
CA ALA A 517 1.42 -3.80 14.17
C ALA A 517 2.30 -5.08 14.14
N LEU A 518 3.40 -5.07 13.39
CA LEU A 518 4.41 -6.14 13.42
C LEU A 518 5.00 -6.33 14.82
N ALA A 519 5.37 -5.24 15.49
CA ALA A 519 5.89 -5.28 16.85
C ALA A 519 4.86 -5.88 17.82
N MET A 520 3.59 -5.48 17.68
CA MET A 520 2.49 -6.01 18.48
C MET A 520 2.21 -7.48 18.19
N GLY A 521 2.22 -7.90 16.91
CA GLY A 521 2.08 -9.30 16.53
C GLY A 521 3.16 -10.18 17.16
N ARG A 522 4.43 -9.72 17.16
CA ARG A 522 5.54 -10.40 17.86
C ARG A 522 5.32 -10.50 19.35
N ARG A 523 4.82 -9.43 19.99
CA ARG A 523 4.47 -9.43 21.42
C ARG A 523 3.40 -10.47 21.73
N VAL A 524 2.29 -10.46 20.99
CA VAL A 524 1.18 -11.41 21.16
C VAL A 524 1.68 -12.85 21.02
N TYR A 525 2.49 -13.13 19.98
CA TYR A 525 3.07 -14.44 19.74
C TYR A 525 3.99 -14.89 20.90
N ALA A 526 4.85 -14.01 21.41
CA ALA A 526 5.74 -14.32 22.53
C ALA A 526 4.98 -14.60 23.82
N ASN A 527 3.98 -13.78 24.13
CA ASN A 527 3.15 -13.95 25.33
C ASN A 527 2.32 -15.24 25.25
N LEU A 528 1.77 -15.54 24.08
CA LEU A 528 1.05 -16.79 23.83
C LEU A 528 1.96 -18.00 24.01
N GLY A 529 3.20 -17.96 23.53
CA GLY A 529 4.18 -19.02 23.76
C GLY A 529 4.47 -19.25 25.25
N ARG A 530 4.55 -18.18 26.05
CA ARG A 530 4.71 -18.28 27.52
C ARG A 530 3.47 -18.88 28.21
N ALA A 531 2.28 -18.43 27.78
CA ALA A 531 1.01 -18.97 28.31
C ALA A 531 0.89 -20.47 28.02
N LEU A 532 1.18 -20.91 26.79
CA LEU A 532 1.17 -22.33 26.43
C LEU A 532 2.18 -23.16 27.23
N ALA A 533 3.41 -22.64 27.42
CA ALA A 533 4.43 -23.31 28.23
C ALA A 533 4.00 -23.44 29.67
N TYR A 534 3.38 -22.41 30.23
CA TYR A 534 2.82 -22.45 31.60
C TYR A 534 1.68 -23.46 31.72
N THR A 535 0.71 -23.44 30.79
CA THR A 535 -0.40 -24.42 30.75
C THR A 535 0.15 -25.85 30.77
N LEU A 536 1.11 -26.18 29.90
CA LEU A 536 1.73 -27.52 29.90
C LEU A 536 2.47 -27.85 31.21
N ALA A 537 3.18 -26.84 31.78
CA ALA A 537 3.91 -27.04 33.04
C ALA A 537 2.99 -27.33 34.24
N VAL A 538 1.81 -26.69 34.28
CA VAL A 538 0.82 -26.94 35.36
C VAL A 538 0.11 -28.29 35.21
N HIS A 539 -0.11 -28.75 33.97
CA HIS A 539 -0.72 -30.07 33.74
C HIS A 539 0.17 -31.23 34.17
N LEU A 540 1.48 -31.06 34.15
CA LEU A 540 2.42 -32.13 34.53
C LEU A 540 2.24 -32.65 35.97
N PRO A 541 2.23 -31.80 37.03
CA PRO A 541 1.97 -32.25 38.37
C PRO A 541 0.54 -32.78 38.59
N ILE A 542 -0.48 -32.20 37.92
CA ILE A 542 -1.87 -32.67 37.99
C ILE A 542 -1.98 -34.09 37.42
N ALA A 543 -1.36 -34.34 36.26
CA ALA A 543 -1.31 -35.66 35.64
C ALA A 543 -0.50 -36.66 36.50
N ALA A 544 0.62 -36.23 37.10
CA ALA A 544 1.40 -37.06 38.03
C ALA A 544 0.59 -37.51 39.24
N LEU A 545 -0.19 -36.61 39.87
CA LEU A 545 -1.09 -36.94 40.97
C LEU A 545 -2.19 -37.92 40.51
N GLY A 546 -2.71 -37.78 39.29
CA GLY A 546 -3.70 -38.70 38.72
C GLY A 546 -3.14 -40.11 38.43
N LEU A 547 -1.81 -40.24 38.27
CA LEU A 547 -1.14 -41.53 38.05
C LEU A 547 -0.81 -42.29 39.35
N ILE A 548 -0.86 -41.67 40.54
CA ILE A 548 -0.51 -42.31 41.82
C ILE A 548 -1.32 -43.60 42.08
N PRO A 549 -2.65 -43.63 41.86
CA PRO A 549 -3.42 -44.87 42.09
C PRO A 549 -3.00 -46.04 41.20
N LEU A 550 -2.41 -45.73 40.02
CA LEU A 550 -1.87 -46.76 39.13
C LEU A 550 -0.50 -47.28 39.60
N LEU A 551 0.35 -46.39 40.13
CA LEU A 551 1.71 -46.71 40.53
C LEU A 551 1.79 -47.34 41.93
N VAL A 552 0.84 -47.00 42.81
CA VAL A 552 0.81 -47.47 44.21
C VAL A 552 -0.57 -48.06 44.52
N PRO A 553 -0.72 -49.42 44.42
CA PRO A 553 -2.01 -50.05 44.70
C PRO A 553 -2.51 -49.75 46.10
N GLY A 554 -3.84 -49.51 46.24
CA GLY A 554 -4.49 -49.22 47.53
C GLY A 554 -4.49 -47.75 47.94
N GLN A 555 -3.89 -46.86 47.16
CA GLN A 555 -3.99 -45.43 47.42
C GLN A 555 -5.33 -44.86 46.88
N PRO A 556 -5.99 -43.97 47.65
CA PRO A 556 -7.23 -43.34 47.18
C PRO A 556 -6.95 -42.35 46.04
N LEU A 557 -8.00 -42.05 45.27
CA LEU A 557 -7.97 -40.96 44.28
C LEU A 557 -7.71 -39.62 44.99
N LEU A 558 -6.52 -39.02 44.74
CA LEU A 558 -6.16 -37.73 45.32
C LEU A 558 -6.92 -36.58 44.68
N LEU A 559 -7.18 -36.68 43.37
CA LEU A 559 -7.92 -35.70 42.60
C LEU A 559 -9.11 -36.36 41.91
N LEU A 560 -10.31 -35.91 42.25
CA LEU A 560 -11.54 -36.26 41.54
C LEU A 560 -11.66 -35.42 40.27
N PRO A 561 -12.41 -35.90 39.25
CA PRO A 561 -12.68 -35.13 38.05
C PRO A 561 -13.18 -33.69 38.32
N VAL A 562 -14.01 -33.50 39.34
CA VAL A 562 -14.52 -32.18 39.74
C VAL A 562 -13.44 -31.26 40.28
N HIS A 563 -12.43 -31.79 41.00
CA HIS A 563 -11.30 -30.99 41.49
C HIS A 563 -10.44 -30.50 40.31
N ILE A 564 -10.22 -31.36 39.30
CA ILE A 564 -9.46 -31.03 38.10
C ILE A 564 -10.22 -29.97 37.28
N ALA A 565 -11.54 -30.14 37.12
CA ALA A 565 -12.37 -29.14 36.43
C ALA A 565 -12.34 -27.77 37.12
N LEU A 566 -12.35 -27.75 38.49
CA LEU A 566 -12.23 -26.51 39.26
C LEU A 566 -10.85 -25.87 39.12
N LEU A 567 -9.77 -26.65 39.12
CA LEU A 567 -8.42 -26.17 38.90
C LEU A 567 -8.30 -25.51 37.50
N HIS A 568 -8.86 -26.14 36.47
CA HIS A 568 -8.87 -25.59 35.13
C HIS A 568 -9.67 -24.28 35.07
N LEU A 569 -10.83 -24.22 35.74
CA LEU A 569 -11.64 -22.99 35.78
C LEU A 569 -10.90 -21.81 36.44
N VAL A 570 -9.97 -22.06 37.37
CA VAL A 570 -9.17 -21.02 38.05
C VAL A 570 -7.91 -20.70 37.26
N ILE A 571 -7.22 -21.72 36.75
CA ILE A 571 -5.94 -21.59 36.01
C ILE A 571 -6.14 -20.82 34.68
N GLU A 572 -7.21 -21.11 33.94
CA GLU A 572 -7.46 -20.56 32.60
C GLU A 572 -7.57 -19.03 32.60
N PRO A 573 -8.42 -18.36 33.41
CA PRO A 573 -8.49 -16.92 33.45
C PRO A 573 -7.21 -16.27 33.98
N ALA A 574 -6.57 -16.89 34.99
CA ALA A 574 -5.34 -16.35 35.58
C ALA A 574 -4.18 -16.35 34.57
N CYS A 575 -3.99 -17.45 33.84
CA CYS A 575 -2.98 -17.52 32.77
C CYS A 575 -3.24 -16.51 31.67
N THR A 576 -4.48 -16.44 31.21
CA THR A 576 -4.85 -15.58 30.09
C THR A 576 -4.62 -14.11 30.43
N GLY A 577 -5.11 -13.66 31.58
CA GLY A 577 -4.97 -12.26 32.00
C GLY A 577 -3.53 -11.87 32.29
N ALA A 578 -2.78 -12.69 33.04
CA ALA A 578 -1.41 -12.36 33.42
C ALA A 578 -0.43 -12.35 32.24
N PHE A 579 -0.47 -13.37 31.38
CA PHE A 579 0.46 -13.43 30.23
C PHE A 579 0.09 -12.49 29.11
N GLU A 580 -1.20 -12.24 28.89
CA GLU A 580 -1.65 -11.28 27.87
C GLU A 580 -1.24 -9.86 28.23
N ALA A 581 -1.32 -9.47 29.49
CA ALA A 581 -0.97 -8.15 29.98
C ALA A 581 0.54 -7.86 29.96
N GLN A 582 1.41 -8.88 29.84
CA GLN A 582 2.85 -8.69 29.88
C GLN A 582 3.32 -7.71 28.79
N PRO A 583 4.16 -6.71 29.14
CA PRO A 583 4.75 -5.80 28.15
C PRO A 583 5.66 -6.58 27.19
N GLY A 584 5.81 -6.06 25.96
CA GLY A 584 6.75 -6.62 25.00
C GLY A 584 8.19 -6.41 25.46
N ASP A 585 9.07 -7.36 25.12
CA ASP A 585 10.52 -7.19 25.32
C ASP A 585 11.02 -6.10 24.34
N PRO A 586 11.65 -4.99 24.83
CA PRO A 586 12.20 -3.95 23.95
C PRO A 586 13.22 -4.48 22.93
N ALA A 587 13.91 -5.58 23.27
CA ALA A 587 14.87 -6.23 22.37
C ALA A 587 14.18 -7.05 21.24
N GLN A 588 12.88 -7.25 21.31
CA GLN A 588 12.14 -8.10 20.36
C GLN A 588 12.19 -7.55 18.91
N MET A 589 12.21 -6.22 18.76
CA MET A 589 12.35 -5.54 17.47
C MET A 589 13.83 -5.34 17.06
N ARG A 590 14.76 -5.96 17.76
CA ARG A 590 16.20 -6.05 17.39
C ARG A 590 16.62 -7.49 17.07
N ARG A 591 15.68 -8.41 17.06
CA ARG A 591 15.92 -9.83 16.80
C ARG A 591 15.24 -10.22 15.49
N PRO A 592 15.88 -11.06 14.65
CA PRO A 592 15.27 -11.55 13.43
C PRO A 592 13.99 -12.35 13.75
N PRO A 593 13.07 -12.49 12.78
CA PRO A 593 11.91 -13.34 12.88
C PRO A 593 12.29 -14.77 13.28
N ARG A 594 11.40 -15.49 13.94
CA ARG A 594 11.62 -16.89 14.24
C ARG A 594 11.68 -17.71 12.95
N SER A 595 12.61 -18.68 12.92
CA SER A 595 12.65 -19.66 11.84
C SER A 595 11.30 -20.38 11.74
N LEU A 596 10.84 -20.58 10.51
CA LEU A 596 9.61 -21.29 10.18
C LEU A 596 9.58 -22.75 10.66
N GLN A 597 10.75 -23.32 10.93
CA GLN A 597 10.94 -24.71 11.35
C GLN A 597 11.10 -24.87 12.87
N ALA A 598 11.29 -23.76 13.61
CA ALA A 598 11.49 -23.80 15.05
C ALA A 598 10.19 -24.21 15.77
N PRO A 599 10.20 -25.26 16.63
CA PRO A 599 9.06 -25.60 17.47
C PRO A 599 8.75 -24.48 18.46
N CYS A 600 7.46 -24.31 18.86
CA CYS A 600 7.03 -23.29 19.81
C CYS A 600 7.74 -23.39 21.18
N SER A 601 8.34 -24.54 21.49
CA SER A 601 9.02 -24.84 22.75
C SER A 601 10.53 -24.55 22.76
N GLU A 602 11.12 -24.11 21.63
CA GLU A 602 12.56 -23.86 21.57
C GLU A 602 12.94 -22.64 22.40
N ARG A 603 13.53 -22.91 23.59
CA ARG A 603 14.22 -21.91 24.42
C ARG A 603 15.49 -21.47 23.68
N ARG A 604 15.59 -20.22 23.27
CA ARG A 604 16.91 -19.67 22.95
C ARG A 604 17.73 -19.57 24.23
N PRO A 605 18.98 -20.04 24.25
CA PRO A 605 19.86 -19.86 25.41
C PRO A 605 20.04 -18.36 25.66
N GLY A 606 19.77 -17.90 26.87
CA GLY A 606 19.88 -16.50 27.30
C GLY A 606 18.57 -15.74 27.57
N ALA A 607 17.42 -16.38 27.58
CA ALA A 607 16.11 -15.73 27.79
C ALA A 607 15.50 -16.02 29.19
N TRP A 608 16.28 -15.90 30.26
CA TRP A 608 15.78 -15.71 31.62
C TRP A 608 16.57 -14.61 32.29
N PRO A 609 15.95 -13.63 32.98
CA PRO A 609 16.55 -13.01 34.12
C PRO A 609 16.55 -13.98 35.31
#